data_702865046eb6633fe8a5f653fe663f5c
#
_entry.id   702865046eb6633fe8a5f653fe663f5c
#
_cell.length_a   1.000
_cell.length_b   1.000
_cell.length_c   1.000
_cell.angle_alpha   90.00
_cell.angle_beta   90.00
_cell.angle_gamma   90.00
#
_symmetry.space_group_name_H-M   'P 1'
#
loop_
_entity.id
_entity.type
_entity.pdbx_description
1 polymer ?
#
loop_
_entity_poly.entity_id
_entity_poly.type
_entity_poly.pdbx_seq_one_letter_code
_entity_poly.pdbx_strand_id
1 'polypeptide(L)'
;MLVKLYDLPDNSALLERLRGEGIAIKRAMTGDKQAIVDFVGRHFTNSWRNECETAFSHLPVHCYIAVKQGEVIGFACHDVVVKNFFGPTGVLEDYRGLGIGKALLLECLSAMHRNGYGYAIIGWVVDAVPFYEKTVGAIAVPDSFPGVFRDLISMD
;
A
#
# COMPACT_ATOMS: atom_id res chain seq x y z
N MET A 1 4.22 -7.49 -10.67
CA MET A 1 5.06 -6.45 -11.32
C MET A 1 6.27 -6.17 -10.44
N LEU A 2 7.38 -5.70 -11.03
CA LEU A 2 8.62 -5.37 -10.32
C LEU A 2 8.86 -3.86 -10.36
N VAL A 3 9.25 -3.28 -9.24
CA VAL A 3 9.56 -1.85 -9.07
C VAL A 3 11.02 -1.69 -8.67
N LYS A 4 11.73 -0.76 -9.32
CA LYS A 4 13.08 -0.35 -8.96
C LYS A 4 13.00 0.71 -7.86
N LEU A 5 13.41 0.38 -6.64
CA LEU A 5 13.26 1.28 -5.48
C LEU A 5 14.28 2.43 -5.47
N TYR A 6 15.34 2.32 -6.25
CA TYR A 6 16.37 3.36 -6.38
C TYR A 6 16.01 4.47 -7.39
N ASP A 7 14.89 4.32 -8.11
CA ASP A 7 14.39 5.28 -9.12
C ASP A 7 13.00 5.84 -8.75
N LEU A 8 12.64 5.87 -7.47
CA LEU A 8 11.33 6.36 -7.03
C LEU A 8 11.21 7.87 -7.24
N PRO A 9 10.06 8.35 -7.73
CA PRO A 9 9.80 9.78 -7.81
C PRO A 9 9.66 10.39 -6.40
N ASP A 10 9.96 11.69 -6.29
CA ASP A 10 9.74 12.44 -5.06
C ASP A 10 8.24 12.59 -4.76
N ASN A 11 7.88 12.40 -3.49
CA ASN A 11 6.51 12.44 -2.99
C ASN A 11 6.17 13.76 -2.24
N SER A 12 7.16 14.62 -2.02
CA SER A 12 7.04 15.77 -1.12
C SER A 12 5.95 16.75 -1.52
N ALA A 13 5.90 17.14 -2.79
CA ALA A 13 4.90 18.09 -3.30
C ALA A 13 3.48 17.52 -3.22
N LEU A 14 3.30 16.23 -3.48
CA LEU A 14 2.00 15.56 -3.36
C LEU A 14 1.52 15.50 -1.91
N LEU A 15 2.41 15.14 -0.99
CA LEU A 15 2.10 15.11 0.45
C LEU A 15 1.72 16.48 0.99
N GLU A 16 2.42 17.53 0.56
CA GLU A 16 2.13 18.91 0.95
C GLU A 16 0.76 19.36 0.41
N ARG A 17 0.46 19.07 -0.84
CA ARG A 17 -0.85 19.37 -1.44
C ARG A 17 -1.99 18.66 -0.70
N LEU A 18 -1.86 17.37 -0.44
CA LEU A 18 -2.87 16.60 0.29
C LEU A 18 -3.08 17.15 1.70
N ARG A 19 -1.99 17.53 2.38
CA ARG A 19 -2.08 18.17 3.70
C ARG A 19 -2.85 19.47 3.65
N GLY A 20 -2.64 20.29 2.61
CA GLY A 20 -3.40 21.52 2.36
C GLY A 20 -4.89 21.27 2.15
N GLU A 21 -5.27 20.09 1.67
CA GLU A 21 -6.66 19.64 1.50
C GLU A 21 -7.23 18.94 2.75
N GLY A 22 -6.50 18.94 3.87
CA GLY A 22 -6.90 18.31 5.13
C GLY A 22 -6.70 16.79 5.16
N ILE A 23 -5.88 16.25 4.26
CA ILE A 23 -5.58 14.81 4.18
C ILE A 23 -4.13 14.57 4.66
N ALA A 24 -3.98 13.84 5.75
CA ALA A 24 -2.68 13.46 6.28
C ALA A 24 -2.32 12.04 5.80
N ILE A 25 -1.13 11.89 5.23
CA ILE A 25 -0.53 10.58 4.95
C ILE A 25 0.49 10.32 6.05
N LYS A 26 0.33 9.23 6.78
CA LYS A 26 1.21 8.89 7.90
C LYS A 26 1.43 7.39 8.03
N ARG A 27 2.55 7.00 8.63
CA ARG A 27 2.71 5.62 9.10
C ARG A 27 1.71 5.35 10.24
N ALA A 28 1.05 4.21 10.20
CA ALA A 28 0.18 3.77 11.29
C ALA A 28 0.99 3.55 12.58
N MET A 29 0.37 3.79 13.70
CA MET A 29 0.89 3.45 15.02
C MET A 29 0.13 2.24 15.58
N THR A 30 0.74 1.52 16.51
CA THR A 30 0.10 0.34 17.13
C THR A 30 -1.23 0.66 17.79
N GLY A 31 -1.40 1.88 18.31
CA GLY A 31 -2.68 2.34 18.87
C GLY A 31 -3.80 2.50 17.84
N ASP A 32 -3.45 2.65 16.56
CA ASP A 32 -4.42 2.78 15.47
C ASP A 32 -4.91 1.41 14.96
N LYS A 33 -4.32 0.30 15.41
CA LYS A 33 -4.52 -1.05 14.84
C LYS A 33 -5.99 -1.38 14.65
N GLN A 34 -6.79 -1.31 15.71
CA GLN A 34 -8.18 -1.76 15.66
C GLN A 34 -9.00 -0.95 14.64
N ALA A 35 -8.85 0.37 14.66
CA ALA A 35 -9.56 1.27 13.74
C ALA A 35 -9.19 0.98 12.26
N ILE A 36 -7.91 0.73 11.99
CA ILE A 36 -7.43 0.46 10.63
C ILE A 36 -7.87 -0.92 10.15
N VAL A 37 -7.70 -1.97 10.97
CA VAL A 37 -8.09 -3.34 10.62
C VAL A 37 -9.61 -3.44 10.39
N ASP A 38 -10.41 -2.77 11.23
CA ASP A 38 -11.85 -2.71 11.04
C ASP A 38 -12.26 -1.92 9.78
N PHE A 39 -11.55 -0.83 9.49
CA PHE A 39 -11.73 -0.08 8.24
C PHE A 39 -11.49 -0.98 7.01
N VAL A 40 -10.38 -1.71 7.00
CA VAL A 40 -10.06 -2.61 5.88
C VAL A 40 -11.09 -3.73 5.75
N GLY A 41 -11.49 -4.35 6.86
CA GLY A 41 -12.50 -5.42 6.84
C GLY A 41 -13.90 -4.96 6.45
N ARG A 42 -14.23 -3.68 6.68
CA ARG A 42 -15.54 -3.10 6.33
C ARG A 42 -15.63 -2.70 4.86
N HIS A 43 -14.54 -2.22 4.27
CA HIS A 43 -14.54 -1.62 2.94
C HIS A 43 -13.85 -2.45 1.86
N PHE A 44 -13.11 -3.49 2.26
CA PHE A 44 -12.35 -4.35 1.35
C PHE A 44 -12.57 -5.82 1.69
N THR A 45 -11.61 -6.70 1.36
CA THR A 45 -11.75 -8.15 1.55
C THR A 45 -11.25 -8.62 2.91
N ASN A 46 -11.70 -9.80 3.35
CA ASN A 46 -11.19 -10.45 4.56
C ASN A 46 -9.70 -10.80 4.43
N SER A 47 -9.27 -11.20 3.24
CA SER A 47 -7.85 -11.46 2.96
C SER A 47 -7.01 -10.20 3.24
N TRP A 48 -7.42 -9.06 2.72
CA TRP A 48 -6.74 -7.79 2.95
C TRP A 48 -6.76 -7.34 4.41
N ARG A 49 -7.85 -7.65 5.12
CA ARG A 49 -7.93 -7.42 6.57
C ARG A 49 -6.86 -8.21 7.33
N ASN A 50 -6.72 -9.50 7.01
CA ASN A 50 -5.71 -10.38 7.64
C ASN A 50 -4.28 -9.92 7.32
N GLU A 51 -4.02 -9.56 6.08
CA GLU A 51 -2.72 -9.04 5.65
C GLU A 51 -2.41 -7.69 6.32
N CYS A 52 -3.38 -6.79 6.40
CA CYS A 52 -3.23 -5.51 7.11
C CYS A 52 -2.94 -5.71 8.61
N GLU A 53 -3.62 -6.67 9.25
CA GLU A 53 -3.35 -6.99 10.65
C GLU A 53 -1.91 -7.44 10.88
N THR A 54 -1.34 -8.19 9.95
CA THR A 54 0.07 -8.65 9.99
C THR A 54 1.05 -7.46 10.03
N ALA A 55 0.72 -6.33 9.44
CA ALA A 55 1.57 -5.12 9.45
C ALA A 55 1.90 -4.64 10.86
N PHE A 56 1.03 -4.88 11.83
CA PHE A 56 1.17 -4.47 13.23
C PHE A 56 2.04 -5.42 14.06
N SER A 57 2.51 -6.51 13.47
CA SER A 57 3.52 -7.39 14.07
C SER A 57 4.95 -6.90 13.84
N HIS A 58 5.11 -5.77 13.14
CA HIS A 58 6.38 -5.14 12.83
C HIS A 58 6.53 -3.79 13.54
N LEU A 59 7.76 -3.44 13.92
CA LEU A 59 8.12 -2.11 14.42
C LEU A 59 9.34 -1.59 13.65
N PRO A 60 9.20 -0.46 12.92
CA PRO A 60 7.98 0.34 12.74
C PRO A 60 6.86 -0.44 12.02
N VAL A 61 5.61 -0.06 12.24
CA VAL A 61 4.44 -0.70 11.62
C VAL A 61 4.54 -0.61 10.09
N HIS A 62 4.29 -1.72 9.40
CA HIS A 62 4.38 -1.83 7.94
C HIS A 62 3.10 -1.39 7.22
N CYS A 63 2.45 -0.37 7.72
CA CYS A 63 1.23 0.19 7.16
C CYS A 63 1.29 1.73 7.16
N TYR A 64 0.92 2.33 6.04
CA TYR A 64 0.65 3.76 5.91
C TYR A 64 -0.84 3.98 5.70
N ILE A 65 -1.36 5.07 6.24
CA ILE A 65 -2.77 5.44 6.15
C ILE A 65 -2.95 6.87 5.66
N ALA A 66 -4.08 7.10 4.99
CA ALA A 66 -4.60 8.42 4.70
C ALA A 66 -5.71 8.74 5.70
N VAL A 67 -5.61 9.87 6.36
CA VAL A 67 -6.57 10.30 7.39
C VAL A 67 -7.15 11.66 7.00
N LYS A 68 -8.47 11.79 7.09
CA LYS A 68 -9.18 13.06 6.95
C LYS A 68 -10.21 13.19 8.06
N GLN A 69 -10.19 14.34 8.78
CA GLN A 69 -11.12 14.62 9.90
C GLN A 69 -11.18 13.50 10.95
N GLY A 70 -10.03 12.87 11.23
CA GLY A 70 -9.93 11.77 12.20
C GLY A 70 -10.37 10.40 11.69
N GLU A 71 -10.81 10.30 10.43
CA GLU A 71 -11.25 9.04 9.82
C GLU A 71 -10.22 8.52 8.82
N VAL A 72 -10.03 7.19 8.80
CA VAL A 72 -9.21 6.52 7.80
C VAL A 72 -9.96 6.49 6.47
N ILE A 73 -9.33 6.97 5.40
CA ILE A 73 -9.90 7.01 4.05
C ILE A 73 -9.09 6.20 3.04
N GLY A 74 -7.95 5.69 3.43
CA GLY A 74 -7.10 4.84 2.60
C GLY A 74 -5.96 4.23 3.40
N PHE A 75 -5.39 3.14 2.88
CA PHE A 75 -4.28 2.43 3.50
C PHE A 75 -3.38 1.78 2.45
N ALA A 76 -2.16 1.47 2.84
CA ALA A 76 -1.24 0.62 2.09
C ALA A 76 -0.28 -0.08 3.04
N CYS A 77 0.03 -1.33 2.77
CA CYS A 77 0.96 -2.14 3.54
C CYS A 77 2.15 -2.58 2.69
N HIS A 78 3.20 -3.04 3.36
CA HIS A 78 4.34 -3.69 2.72
C HIS A 78 4.90 -4.79 3.62
N ASP A 79 5.55 -5.80 3.04
CA ASP A 79 6.11 -6.95 3.74
C ASP A 79 5.11 -7.72 4.62
N VAL A 80 3.85 -7.80 4.21
CA VAL A 80 2.79 -8.48 4.97
C VAL A 80 2.27 -9.73 4.29
N VAL A 81 2.38 -9.83 2.99
CA VAL A 81 2.08 -11.05 2.21
C VAL A 81 3.30 -11.97 2.20
N VAL A 82 4.34 -11.51 1.58
CA VAL A 82 5.69 -12.08 1.61
C VAL A 82 6.72 -10.95 1.62
N LYS A 83 7.98 -11.24 1.92
CA LYS A 83 9.03 -10.22 1.94
C LYS A 83 9.15 -9.53 0.58
N ASN A 84 9.46 -8.25 0.60
CA ASN A 84 9.60 -7.31 -0.50
C ASN A 84 8.34 -7.09 -1.37
N PHE A 85 7.17 -7.52 -0.91
CA PHE A 85 5.91 -7.21 -1.59
C PHE A 85 5.30 -5.91 -1.07
N PHE A 86 4.84 -5.09 -2.00
CA PHE A 86 3.93 -3.98 -1.73
C PHE A 86 2.49 -4.48 -1.82
N GLY A 87 1.66 -4.04 -0.92
CA GLY A 87 0.22 -4.34 -0.83
C GLY A 87 -0.12 -5.09 0.47
N PRO A 88 -1.42 -5.20 0.77
CA PRO A 88 -2.55 -4.63 0.03
C PRO A 88 -2.62 -3.10 0.12
N THR A 89 -3.39 -2.49 -0.78
CA THR A 89 -3.63 -1.05 -0.79
C THR A 89 -5.03 -0.73 -1.28
N GLY A 90 -5.67 0.25 -0.67
CA GLY A 90 -7.00 0.69 -1.05
C GLY A 90 -7.32 2.11 -0.59
N VAL A 91 -8.14 2.80 -1.37
CA VAL A 91 -8.67 4.13 -1.07
C VAL A 91 -10.18 4.09 -1.26
N LEU A 92 -10.93 4.69 -0.33
CA LEU A 92 -12.39 4.84 -0.46
C LEU A 92 -12.74 5.50 -1.78
N GLU A 93 -13.82 5.02 -2.41
CA GLU A 93 -14.23 5.46 -3.74
C GLU A 93 -14.40 6.97 -3.84
N ASP A 94 -15.04 7.59 -2.86
CA ASP A 94 -15.30 9.05 -2.81
C ASP A 94 -14.01 9.89 -2.74
N TYR A 95 -12.88 9.27 -2.41
CA TYR A 95 -11.56 9.93 -2.29
C TYR A 95 -10.57 9.54 -3.39
N ARG A 96 -11.01 8.76 -4.38
CA ARG A 96 -10.17 8.40 -5.53
C ARG A 96 -9.95 9.61 -6.44
N GLY A 97 -8.88 9.57 -7.24
CA GLY A 97 -8.51 10.65 -8.16
C GLY A 97 -7.80 11.84 -7.52
N LEU A 98 -7.62 11.87 -6.20
CA LEU A 98 -6.92 12.93 -5.47
C LEU A 98 -5.41 12.69 -5.30
N GLY A 99 -4.89 11.55 -5.75
CA GLY A 99 -3.48 11.18 -5.58
C GLY A 99 -3.15 10.46 -4.27
N ILE A 100 -4.16 10.10 -3.46
CA ILE A 100 -3.96 9.40 -2.19
C ILE A 100 -3.29 8.05 -2.41
N GLY A 101 -3.77 7.26 -3.37
CA GLY A 101 -3.17 5.95 -3.70
C GLY A 101 -1.71 6.06 -4.12
N LYS A 102 -1.37 7.09 -4.90
CA LYS A 102 0.02 7.39 -5.27
C LYS A 102 0.87 7.76 -4.06
N ALA A 103 0.36 8.60 -3.18
CA ALA A 103 1.07 9.02 -1.98
C ALA A 103 1.35 7.84 -1.05
N LEU A 104 0.36 6.98 -0.80
CA LEU A 104 0.49 5.76 0.00
C LEU A 104 1.49 4.78 -0.60
N LEU A 105 1.41 4.54 -1.91
CA LEU A 105 2.36 3.70 -2.64
C LEU A 105 3.80 4.18 -2.44
N LEU A 106 4.05 5.46 -2.67
CA LEU A 106 5.40 6.04 -2.59
C LEU A 106 5.95 6.03 -1.16
N GLU A 107 5.11 6.24 -0.14
CA GLU A 107 5.54 6.12 1.26
C GLU A 107 5.96 4.68 1.62
N CYS A 108 5.17 3.69 1.20
CA CYS A 108 5.52 2.28 1.40
C CYS A 108 6.81 1.90 0.67
N LEU A 109 6.92 2.23 -0.61
CA LEU A 109 8.10 1.88 -1.42
C LEU A 109 9.37 2.59 -0.90
N SER A 110 9.25 3.84 -0.46
CA SER A 110 10.36 4.56 0.17
C SER A 110 10.78 3.92 1.49
N ALA A 111 9.82 3.45 2.29
CA ALA A 111 10.12 2.72 3.52
C ALA A 111 10.84 1.40 3.23
N MET A 112 10.41 0.66 2.21
CA MET A 112 11.09 -0.57 1.77
C MET A 112 12.52 -0.29 1.30
N HIS A 113 12.73 0.79 0.54
CA HIS A 113 14.07 1.18 0.11
C HIS A 113 14.99 1.51 1.30
N ARG A 114 14.50 2.28 2.27
CA ARG A 114 15.24 2.58 3.50
C ARG A 114 15.56 1.32 4.34
N ASN A 115 14.73 0.29 4.25
CA ASN A 115 14.95 -1.01 4.90
C ASN A 115 15.97 -1.91 4.16
N GLY A 116 16.54 -1.43 3.03
CA GLY A 116 17.59 -2.14 2.31
C GLY A 116 17.13 -2.92 1.08
N TYR A 117 15.85 -2.88 0.71
CA TYR A 117 15.40 -3.50 -0.53
C TYR A 117 15.81 -2.66 -1.75
N GLY A 118 16.38 -3.32 -2.76
CA GLY A 118 16.66 -2.69 -4.06
C GLY A 118 15.45 -2.72 -4.99
N TYR A 119 14.54 -3.67 -4.78
CA TYR A 119 13.36 -3.92 -5.60
C TYR A 119 12.17 -4.26 -4.73
N ALA A 120 10.97 -3.94 -5.23
CA ALA A 120 9.70 -4.40 -4.66
C ALA A 120 8.90 -5.16 -5.71
N ILE A 121 8.07 -6.08 -5.24
CA ILE A 121 7.11 -6.79 -6.08
C ILE A 121 5.70 -6.31 -5.72
N ILE A 122 4.89 -6.10 -6.76
CA ILE A 122 3.45 -5.88 -6.63
C ILE A 122 2.77 -7.11 -7.19
N GLY A 123 2.17 -7.91 -6.32
CA GLY A 123 1.49 -9.15 -6.69
C GLY A 123 0.01 -8.93 -6.96
N TRP A 124 -0.61 -9.89 -7.68
CA TRP A 124 -2.05 -9.91 -7.97
C TRP A 124 -2.59 -8.61 -8.57
N VAL A 125 -1.87 -8.06 -9.53
CA VAL A 125 -2.31 -6.85 -10.25
C VAL A 125 -3.22 -7.26 -11.40
N VAL A 126 -4.48 -6.84 -11.37
CA VAL A 126 -5.47 -7.12 -12.42
C VAL A 126 -5.74 -5.85 -13.24
N ASP A 127 -6.39 -4.86 -12.64
CA ASP A 127 -6.84 -3.65 -13.36
C ASP A 127 -5.93 -2.42 -13.14
N ALA A 128 -4.98 -2.49 -12.21
CA ALA A 128 -4.14 -1.37 -11.82
C ALA A 128 -2.77 -1.31 -12.52
N VAL A 129 -2.53 -2.15 -13.53
CA VAL A 129 -1.25 -2.18 -14.27
C VAL A 129 -0.85 -0.79 -14.78
N PRO A 130 -1.72 -0.04 -15.49
CA PRO A 130 -1.35 1.30 -15.99
C PRO A 130 -1.00 2.29 -14.89
N PHE A 131 -1.65 2.19 -13.73
CA PHE A 131 -1.34 3.03 -12.57
C PHE A 131 0.08 2.83 -12.07
N TYR A 132 0.51 1.57 -11.90
CA TYR A 132 1.85 1.25 -11.42
C TYR A 132 2.94 1.54 -12.47
N GLU A 133 2.67 1.26 -13.74
CA GLU A 133 3.58 1.62 -14.84
C GLU A 133 3.84 3.13 -14.87
N LYS A 134 2.77 3.93 -14.85
CA LYS A 134 2.84 5.39 -14.92
C LYS A 134 3.46 6.00 -13.66
N THR A 135 3.14 5.46 -12.48
CA THR A 135 3.52 6.09 -11.20
C THR A 135 4.96 5.78 -10.80
N VAL A 136 5.40 4.54 -10.97
CA VAL A 136 6.70 4.07 -10.46
C VAL A 136 7.52 3.29 -11.50
N GLY A 137 7.11 3.31 -12.76
CA GLY A 137 7.81 2.58 -13.82
C GLY A 137 7.84 1.08 -13.60
N ALA A 138 6.79 0.53 -12.98
CA ALA A 138 6.70 -0.90 -12.72
C ALA A 138 6.68 -1.69 -14.02
N ILE A 139 7.37 -2.83 -14.04
CA ILE A 139 7.44 -3.72 -15.21
C ILE A 139 6.81 -5.07 -14.88
N ALA A 140 6.18 -5.70 -15.88
CA ALA A 140 5.62 -7.03 -15.72
C ALA A 140 6.73 -8.07 -15.48
N VAL A 141 6.42 -9.05 -14.62
CA VAL A 141 7.26 -10.25 -14.45
C VAL A 141 6.56 -11.39 -15.22
N PRO A 142 7.12 -11.86 -16.33
CA PRO A 142 6.49 -12.91 -17.14
C PRO A 142 6.21 -14.18 -16.32
N ASP A 143 5.13 -14.87 -16.65
CA ASP A 143 4.75 -16.16 -16.07
C ASP A 143 4.67 -16.20 -14.54
N SER A 144 4.35 -15.04 -13.92
CA SER A 144 4.33 -14.87 -12.46
C SER A 144 2.93 -14.88 -11.84
N PHE A 145 1.89 -15.17 -12.61
CA PHE A 145 0.52 -15.27 -12.10
C PHE A 145 0.08 -16.74 -12.01
N PRO A 146 -0.54 -17.21 -10.92
CA PRO A 146 -0.81 -16.49 -9.67
C PRO A 146 0.43 -16.30 -8.75
N GLY A 147 1.58 -16.87 -9.13
CA GLY A 147 2.84 -16.72 -8.43
C GLY A 147 2.80 -17.26 -6.99
N VAL A 148 3.16 -16.42 -6.03
CA VAL A 148 3.17 -16.78 -4.61
C VAL A 148 1.78 -17.06 -4.03
N PHE A 149 0.73 -16.65 -4.73
CA PHE A 149 -0.66 -16.89 -4.31
C PHE A 149 -1.21 -18.25 -4.76
N ARG A 150 -0.38 -19.08 -5.41
CA ARG A 150 -0.77 -20.45 -5.75
C ARG A 150 -1.15 -21.19 -4.46
N ASP A 151 -2.26 -21.91 -4.53
CA ASP A 151 -2.78 -22.73 -3.41
C ASP A 151 -3.24 -21.92 -2.18
N LEU A 152 -3.47 -20.62 -2.30
CA LEU A 152 -4.11 -19.83 -1.26
C LEU A 152 -5.51 -20.38 -0.99
N ILE A 153 -5.86 -20.58 0.29
CA ILE A 153 -7.11 -21.23 0.69
C ILE A 153 -8.32 -20.35 0.37
N SER A 154 -8.21 -19.05 0.56
CA SER A 154 -9.28 -18.08 0.29
C SER A 154 -8.70 -16.83 -0.34
N MET A 155 -9.48 -16.24 -1.26
CA MET A 155 -9.12 -15.01 -1.99
C MET A 155 -10.11 -13.87 -1.74
N ASP A 156 -11.10 -14.08 -0.89
CA ASP A 156 -12.13 -13.10 -0.53
C ASP A 156 -11.68 -12.08 0.52
#